data_69c518190a75236ff7ee1e4bd0c85bc2
#
_entry.id   69c518190a75236ff7ee1e4bd0c85bc2
#
_cell.length_a   1.000
_cell.length_b   1.000
_cell.length_c   1.000
_cell.angle_alpha   90.00
_cell.angle_beta   90.00
_cell.angle_gamma   90.00
#
_symmetry.space_group_name_H-M   'P 1'
#
loop_
_entity.id
_entity.type
_entity.pdbx_description
1 polymer ?
#
loop_
_entity_poly.entity_id
_entity_poly.type
_entity_poly.pdbx_seq_one_letter_code
_entity_poly.pdbx_strand_id
1 'polypeptide(L)' 'MSSVINCEDGITVKGDTIDELLDNAEQHVRDHHADLVGTLGRDQLRSMAKEV' A
#
# COMPACT_ATOMS: atom_id res chain seq x y z
N MET A 1 -2.19 13.35 10.03
CA MET A 1 -3.10 12.20 9.96
C MET A 1 -2.42 11.05 9.27
N SER A 2 -2.58 9.86 9.80
CA SER A 2 -1.93 8.68 9.22
C SER A 2 -2.85 8.00 8.24
N SER A 3 -2.28 7.31 7.26
CA SER A 3 -3.03 6.49 6.32
C SER A 3 -2.54 5.06 6.40
N VAL A 4 -3.43 4.11 6.17
CA VAL A 4 -3.11 2.68 6.24
C VAL A 4 -3.73 1.93 5.07
N ILE A 5 -3.07 0.83 4.69
CA ILE A 5 -3.59 -0.14 3.74
C ILE A 5 -3.49 -1.52 4.37
N ASN A 6 -4.59 -2.25 4.39
CA ASN A 6 -4.61 -3.64 4.84
C ASN A 6 -4.38 -4.55 3.63
N CYS A 7 -3.29 -5.30 3.66
CA CYS A 7 -2.97 -6.25 2.61
C CYS A 7 -3.64 -7.60 2.88
N GLU A 8 -3.82 -8.40 1.84
CA GLU A 8 -4.46 -9.70 1.94
C GLU A 8 -3.70 -10.70 2.80
N ASP A 9 -2.40 -10.48 2.94
CA ASP A 9 -1.54 -11.34 3.75
C ASP A 9 -1.62 -11.03 5.26
N GLY A 10 -2.49 -10.11 5.65
CA GLY A 10 -2.66 -9.73 7.03
C GLY A 10 -1.71 -8.67 7.52
N ILE A 11 -0.87 -8.14 6.63
CA ILE A 11 0.08 -7.07 6.97
C ILE A 11 -0.60 -5.72 6.71
N THR A 12 -0.43 -4.78 7.65
CA THR A 12 -0.92 -3.42 7.50
C THR A 12 0.25 -2.50 7.18
N VAL A 13 0.15 -1.79 6.07
CA VAL A 13 1.13 -0.78 5.66
C VAL A 13 0.65 0.58 6.14
N LYS A 14 1.56 1.38 6.71
CA LYS A 14 1.23 2.70 7.27
C LYS A 14 2.14 3.77 6.67
N GLY A 15 1.62 4.99 6.63
CA GLY A 15 2.39 6.16 6.24
C GLY A 15 1.76 7.41 6.86
N ASP A 16 2.57 8.44 7.12
CA ASP A 16 2.08 9.70 7.68
C ASP A 16 1.27 10.51 6.65
N THR A 17 1.62 10.37 5.38
CA THR A 17 0.89 10.99 4.28
C THR A 17 0.51 9.92 3.28
N ILE A 18 -0.42 10.26 2.38
CA ILE A 18 -0.84 9.31 1.34
C ILE A 18 0.34 8.96 0.43
N ASP A 19 1.19 9.92 0.10
CA ASP A 19 2.37 9.67 -0.73
C ASP A 19 3.33 8.70 -0.07
N GLU A 20 3.61 8.91 1.20
CA GLU A 20 4.47 8.03 1.97
C GLU A 20 3.88 6.63 2.09
N LEU A 21 2.58 6.56 2.34
CA LEU A 21 1.88 5.28 2.39
C LEU A 21 1.99 4.53 1.08
N LEU A 22 1.82 5.22 -0.05
CA LEU A 22 1.89 4.60 -1.36
C LEU A 22 3.30 4.07 -1.65
N ASP A 23 4.33 4.83 -1.27
CA ASP A 23 5.71 4.38 -1.42
C ASP A 23 5.97 3.10 -0.61
N ASN A 24 5.50 3.09 0.63
CA ASN A 24 5.65 1.93 1.51
C ASN A 24 4.89 0.73 0.99
N ALA A 25 3.67 0.96 0.50
CA ALA A 25 2.84 -0.11 -0.04
C ALA A 25 3.44 -0.69 -1.32
N GLU A 26 3.97 0.14 -2.21
CA GLU A 26 4.62 -0.31 -3.42
C GLU A 26 5.84 -1.18 -3.09
N GLN A 27 6.62 -0.77 -2.10
CA GLN A 27 7.78 -1.52 -1.67
C GLN A 27 7.36 -2.88 -1.09
N HIS A 28 6.30 -2.89 -0.30
CA HIS A 28 5.76 -4.13 0.26
C HIS A 28 5.31 -5.09 -0.85
N VAL A 29 4.57 -4.58 -1.83
CA VAL A 29 4.11 -5.39 -2.96
C VAL A 29 5.29 -5.94 -3.75
N ARG A 30 6.32 -5.12 -3.97
CA ARG A 30 7.51 -5.55 -4.68
C ARG A 30 8.26 -6.67 -3.96
N ASP A 31 8.33 -6.58 -2.64
CA ASP A 31 9.08 -7.54 -1.82
C ASP A 31 8.31 -8.83 -1.56
N HIS A 32 7.00 -8.74 -1.38
CA HIS A 32 6.18 -9.87 -0.93
C HIS A 32 5.18 -10.36 -1.97
N HIS A 33 4.85 -9.52 -2.93
CA HIS A 33 3.85 -9.82 -3.96
C HIS A 33 4.37 -9.40 -5.32
N ALA A 34 5.58 -9.86 -5.65
CA ALA A 34 6.26 -9.42 -6.88
C ALA A 34 5.43 -9.67 -8.15
N ASP A 35 4.62 -10.70 -8.14
CA ASP A 35 3.73 -11.02 -9.26
C ASP A 35 2.57 -10.03 -9.39
N LEU A 36 2.30 -9.24 -8.36
CA LEU A 36 1.24 -8.23 -8.38
C LEU A 36 1.74 -6.85 -8.78
N VAL A 37 3.04 -6.67 -8.94
CA VAL A 37 3.63 -5.35 -9.26
C VAL A 37 3.01 -4.76 -10.53
N GLY A 38 2.73 -5.58 -11.51
CA GLY A 38 2.09 -5.12 -12.74
C GLY A 38 0.58 -5.01 -12.66
N THR A 39 -0.04 -5.54 -11.60
CA THR A 39 -1.49 -5.57 -11.42
C THR A 39 -1.97 -4.48 -10.47
N LEU A 40 -1.22 -4.25 -9.38
CA LEU A 40 -1.56 -3.24 -8.39
C LEU A 40 -0.79 -1.94 -8.69
N GLY A 41 -1.43 -1.04 -9.40
CA GLY A 41 -0.87 0.27 -9.66
C GLY A 41 -1.09 1.20 -8.45
N ARG A 42 -0.47 2.39 -8.52
CA ARG A 42 -0.59 3.39 -7.46
C ARG A 42 -2.05 3.79 -7.22
N ASP A 43 -2.83 3.92 -8.29
CA ASP A 43 -4.25 4.28 -8.18
C ASP A 43 -5.03 3.22 -7.41
N GLN A 44 -4.72 1.97 -7.65
CA GLN A 44 -5.36 0.86 -6.94
C GLN A 44 -5.01 0.90 -5.45
N LEU A 45 -3.75 1.09 -5.13
CA LEU A 45 -3.30 1.20 -3.74
C LEU A 45 -3.96 2.40 -3.04
N ARG A 46 -4.06 3.51 -3.75
CA ARG A 46 -4.70 4.71 -3.23
C ARG A 46 -6.17 4.47 -2.89
N SER A 47 -6.86 3.70 -3.72
CA SER A 47 -8.26 3.35 -3.47
C SER A 47 -8.42 2.47 -2.23
N MET A 48 -7.40 1.70 -1.87
CA MET A 48 -7.40 0.82 -0.71
C MET A 48 -7.02 1.56 0.58
N ALA A 49 -6.44 2.74 0.46
CA ALA A 49 -5.94 3.49 1.61
C ALA A 49 -7.09 4.02 2.47
N LYS A 50 -6.89 4.00 3.78
CA LYS A 50 -7.83 4.57 4.74
C LYS A 50 -7.10 5.53 5.65
N GLU A 51 -7.75 6.63 5.98
CA GLU A 51 -7.22 7.57 6.96
C GLU A 51 -7.65 7.16 8.36
N VAL A 52 -6.70 7.26 9.28
CA VAL A 52 -6.93 6.96 10.69
C VAL A 52 -6.46 8.09 11.59
#